data_8fab0e8812e9936e0a31d943eb571cd6
#
_entry.id   8fab0e8812e9936e0a31d943eb571cd6
#
_cell.length_a   1.000
_cell.length_b   1.000
_cell.length_c   1.000
_cell.angle_alpha   90.00
_cell.angle_beta   90.00
_cell.angle_gamma   90.00
#
_symmetry.space_group_name_H-M   'P 1'
#
loop_
_entity.id
_entity.type
_entity.pdbx_description
1 polymer ?
#
loop_
_entity_poly.entity_id
_entity_poly.type
_entity_poly.pdbx_seq_one_letter_code
_entity_poly.pdbx_strand_id
1 'polypeptide(L)'
;GSDSLTPTVNKLIIGDKGDDKIGMGYAQALLYAFNSLYVMVNHRANDDFDKSTGLYRLQDTNGDDQFDKITTLKEFTGSPGEHGPHSMVVSPDGQSIYIVVGNHIDVPEMDHDNLIPEIKDPRGHANSRGAPGGWVAKIDPEGKEWELVSVGYRNPFDVAFNEVGDLFTYDSDMEWDFGMPWYRPTRINHVTSGSEYGWRTGNMKWSPDYTDNLPAVLNIGQGSPTNVFYGSKAKFPEEYRNALYAFDWSFGIMYKINLTPSGGSYAATGEEFISGSPLPLTDGVIGPDGALYFMTGGRRLESDLYRVHYTGDLSGDSKGGLTEADLPEEHKIRRSLEAYHSGPKSGAIDFAWPYLSHSDRFVQYAARIAVEHQPLSEWEAKALNETDTRALTQAIIALARHGKSSQRDQMVQALMKADYASLDEGDKMNLARAFEVVIARHGNPSGAVRNQLIAYLDDHFPAETNEVNRVMGKVLVKLEAPSAVPKLLGMLDEAKDDPNFQKTLTASSDLIMRNPQYGLDIANMLANVPPAQQTYL
;
A
#
# COMPACT_ATOMS: atom_id res chain seq x y z
N GLY A 1 27.79 -7.52 -21.64
CA GLY A 1 28.68 -7.82 -20.53
C GLY A 1 29.62 -8.94 -20.89
N SER A 2 30.83 -8.94 -20.37
CA SER A 2 31.74 -10.07 -20.56
C SER A 2 31.37 -11.19 -19.60
N ASP A 3 31.44 -12.44 -20.04
CA ASP A 3 31.34 -13.65 -19.18
C ASP A 3 32.58 -13.85 -18.27
N SER A 4 33.36 -12.77 -18.10
CA SER A 4 34.57 -12.80 -17.29
C SER A 4 34.22 -12.80 -15.80
N LEU A 5 34.82 -13.71 -15.03
CA LEU A 5 34.74 -13.69 -13.56
C LEU A 5 35.41 -12.47 -12.92
N THR A 6 36.10 -11.65 -13.71
CA THR A 6 36.73 -10.40 -13.28
C THR A 6 36.12 -9.24 -14.07
N PRO A 7 35.02 -8.64 -13.60
CA PRO A 7 34.37 -7.54 -14.30
C PRO A 7 35.28 -6.30 -14.32
N THR A 8 35.21 -5.55 -15.42
CA THR A 8 35.81 -4.21 -15.48
C THR A 8 34.81 -3.24 -14.85
N VAL A 9 35.25 -2.50 -13.84
CA VAL A 9 34.47 -1.44 -13.20
C VAL A 9 34.92 -0.10 -13.72
N ASN A 10 34.04 0.63 -14.39
CA ASN A 10 34.27 2.00 -14.82
C ASN A 10 33.49 2.96 -13.91
N LYS A 11 34.20 3.97 -13.39
CA LYS A 11 33.54 5.04 -12.63
C LYS A 11 32.93 6.03 -13.62
N LEU A 12 31.62 6.25 -13.54
CA LEU A 12 30.96 7.35 -14.23
C LEU A 12 31.28 8.66 -13.51
N ILE A 13 31.70 9.67 -14.26
CA ILE A 13 31.92 11.02 -13.74
C ILE A 13 30.61 11.79 -13.91
N ILE A 14 30.16 12.44 -12.83
CA ILE A 14 28.93 13.22 -12.80
C ILE A 14 29.34 14.69 -12.61
N GLY A 15 28.98 15.55 -13.56
CA GLY A 15 29.29 16.97 -13.56
C GLY A 15 30.23 17.41 -14.68
N ASP A 16 30.59 18.70 -14.74
CA ASP A 16 31.51 19.25 -15.73
C ASP A 16 32.91 18.63 -15.61
N LYS A 17 33.58 18.44 -16.76
CA LYS A 17 34.96 17.95 -16.81
C LYS A 17 35.85 18.83 -15.93
N GLY A 18 36.33 18.28 -14.82
CA GLY A 18 37.24 18.96 -13.89
C GLY A 18 36.63 19.31 -12.54
N ASP A 19 35.34 19.13 -12.35
CA ASP A 19 34.70 19.28 -11.04
C ASP A 19 34.41 17.87 -10.44
N ASP A 20 35.42 17.35 -9.75
CA ASP A 20 35.35 16.00 -9.08
C ASP A 20 34.32 15.92 -7.93
N LYS A 21 33.45 16.90 -7.76
CA LYS A 21 32.74 17.16 -6.52
C LYS A 21 31.24 17.08 -6.56
N ILE A 22 30.58 16.61 -7.61
CA ILE A 22 29.14 16.38 -7.52
C ILE A 22 28.90 15.01 -6.91
N GLY A 23 28.88 14.96 -5.60
CA GLY A 23 28.48 13.79 -4.85
C GLY A 23 26.96 13.66 -4.86
N MET A 24 26.44 12.64 -5.52
CA MET A 24 24.99 12.34 -5.49
C MET A 24 24.53 11.80 -4.11
N GLY A 25 25.47 11.36 -3.29
CA GLY A 25 25.15 10.76 -2.01
C GLY A 25 24.71 9.32 -2.14
N TYR A 26 23.89 8.87 -1.21
CA TYR A 26 23.38 7.49 -1.20
C TYR A 26 22.25 7.35 -2.23
N ALA A 27 22.62 6.96 -3.45
CA ALA A 27 21.67 6.61 -4.48
C ALA A 27 20.95 5.30 -4.08
N GLN A 28 19.66 5.40 -3.82
CA GLN A 28 18.83 4.25 -3.41
C GLN A 28 18.29 3.50 -4.63
N ALA A 29 17.94 4.21 -5.69
CA ALA A 29 17.51 3.61 -6.95
C ALA A 29 18.09 4.33 -8.16
N LEU A 30 18.26 3.57 -9.23
CA LEU A 30 18.75 4.02 -10.52
C LEU A 30 17.82 3.52 -11.63
N LEU A 31 17.43 4.40 -12.55
CA LEU A 31 16.62 4.05 -13.71
C LEU A 31 17.16 4.76 -14.96
N TYR A 32 17.63 3.99 -15.94
CA TYR A 32 17.95 4.56 -17.24
C TYR A 32 16.74 4.49 -18.17
N ALA A 33 16.19 5.62 -18.48
CA ALA A 33 15.03 5.77 -19.37
C ALA A 33 15.03 7.18 -20.00
N PHE A 34 14.30 7.39 -21.09
CA PHE A 34 14.15 8.70 -21.73
C PHE A 34 15.49 9.40 -21.99
N ASN A 35 16.49 8.63 -22.45
CA ASN A 35 17.86 9.08 -22.68
C ASN A 35 18.45 9.84 -21.48
N SER A 36 18.19 9.38 -20.28
CA SER A 36 18.61 9.98 -19.02
C SER A 36 18.80 8.92 -17.95
N LEU A 37 19.67 9.18 -16.98
CA LEU A 37 19.72 8.40 -15.74
C LEU A 37 18.95 9.15 -14.65
N TYR A 38 17.89 8.52 -14.15
CA TYR A 38 17.18 8.99 -12.98
C TYR A 38 17.82 8.40 -11.73
N VAL A 39 18.03 9.24 -10.72
CA VAL A 39 18.68 8.86 -9.46
C VAL A 39 17.79 9.27 -8.30
N MET A 40 17.38 8.29 -7.51
CA MET A 40 16.69 8.51 -6.24
C MET A 40 17.73 8.58 -5.12
N VAL A 41 17.85 9.72 -4.46
CA VAL A 41 18.77 9.93 -3.35
C VAL A 41 18.04 9.83 -2.03
N ASN A 42 18.61 9.10 -1.06
CA ASN A 42 18.00 8.81 0.24
C ASN A 42 18.96 9.15 1.40
N HIS A 43 19.36 10.42 1.51
CA HIS A 43 20.09 10.94 2.66
C HIS A 43 20.02 12.48 2.71
N ARG A 44 20.49 13.05 3.81
CA ARG A 44 20.64 14.52 3.91
C ARG A 44 21.93 14.98 3.25
N ALA A 45 21.89 16.10 2.54
CA ALA A 45 23.10 16.76 2.05
C ALA A 45 24.06 17.08 3.21
N ASN A 46 25.35 16.98 2.96
CA ASN A 46 26.42 17.26 3.90
C ASN A 46 27.69 17.72 3.15
N ASP A 47 28.82 17.87 3.85
CA ASP A 47 30.07 18.35 3.25
C ASP A 47 30.63 17.43 2.15
N ASP A 48 30.26 16.14 2.15
CA ASP A 48 30.73 15.15 1.18
C ASP A 48 29.76 14.99 0.00
N PHE A 49 28.46 15.38 0.18
CA PHE A 49 27.39 15.13 -0.79
C PHE A 49 26.47 16.34 -0.95
N ASP A 50 26.38 16.86 -2.17
CA ASP A 50 25.63 18.08 -2.49
C ASP A 50 24.12 17.86 -2.62
N LYS A 51 23.69 16.61 -2.88
CA LYS A 51 22.30 16.30 -3.15
C LYS A 51 21.63 15.70 -1.92
N SER A 52 20.50 16.29 -1.54
CA SER A 52 19.63 15.77 -0.48
C SER A 52 18.65 14.74 -1.01
N THR A 53 17.83 14.18 -0.10
CA THR A 53 16.75 13.26 -0.45
C THR A 53 15.83 13.84 -1.52
N GLY A 54 15.69 13.12 -2.63
CA GLY A 54 14.93 13.61 -3.77
C GLY A 54 15.16 12.79 -5.03
N LEU A 55 14.55 13.25 -6.10
CA LEU A 55 14.66 12.69 -7.45
C LEU A 55 15.43 13.63 -8.36
N TYR A 56 16.45 13.08 -9.03
CA TYR A 56 17.36 13.79 -9.92
C TYR A 56 17.40 13.11 -11.27
N ARG A 57 17.54 13.94 -12.34
CA ARG A 57 17.73 13.48 -13.72
C ARG A 57 19.10 13.91 -14.20
N LEU A 58 19.87 12.94 -14.68
CA LEU A 58 21.21 13.12 -15.22
C LEU A 58 21.19 12.87 -16.72
N GLN A 59 21.82 13.76 -17.48
CA GLN A 59 21.88 13.67 -18.94
C GLN A 59 23.31 13.81 -19.42
N ASP A 60 23.66 13.04 -20.46
CA ASP A 60 24.80 13.26 -21.31
C ASP A 60 24.32 14.14 -22.47
N THR A 61 24.69 15.42 -22.48
CA THR A 61 24.24 16.38 -23.51
C THR A 61 25.22 16.54 -24.64
N ASN A 62 26.47 16.07 -24.48
CA ASN A 62 27.54 16.21 -25.45
C ASN A 62 27.91 14.89 -26.16
N GLY A 63 27.37 13.74 -25.70
CA GLY A 63 27.54 12.42 -26.32
C GLY A 63 28.90 11.78 -26.06
N ASP A 64 29.53 12.06 -24.91
CA ASP A 64 30.82 11.49 -24.53
C ASP A 64 30.75 10.34 -23.53
N ASP A 65 29.55 9.80 -23.33
CA ASP A 65 29.23 8.71 -22.39
C ASP A 65 29.46 9.10 -20.90
N GLN A 66 29.46 10.40 -20.57
CA GLN A 66 29.47 10.92 -19.22
C GLN A 66 28.29 11.87 -19.00
N PHE A 67 27.80 11.95 -17.76
CA PHE A 67 26.69 12.84 -17.43
C PHE A 67 27.22 14.24 -17.11
N ASP A 68 26.85 15.24 -17.92
CA ASP A 68 27.27 16.62 -17.80
C ASP A 68 26.18 17.58 -17.32
N LYS A 69 24.93 17.10 -17.24
CA LYS A 69 23.81 17.91 -16.76
C LYS A 69 23.02 17.18 -15.69
N ILE A 70 22.81 17.84 -14.54
CA ILE A 70 21.97 17.36 -13.45
C ILE A 70 20.79 18.31 -13.27
N THR A 71 19.58 17.74 -13.28
CA THR A 71 18.34 18.46 -13.00
C THR A 71 17.70 17.90 -11.74
N THR A 72 17.43 18.73 -10.74
CA THR A 72 16.60 18.36 -9.59
C THR A 72 15.14 18.35 -10.05
N LEU A 73 14.50 17.19 -10.03
CA LEU A 73 13.08 17.06 -10.37
C LEU A 73 12.21 17.40 -9.17
N LYS A 74 12.53 16.83 -8.00
CA LYS A 74 11.86 17.18 -6.73
C LYS A 74 12.74 16.80 -5.53
N GLU A 75 12.85 17.70 -4.57
CA GLU A 75 13.39 17.39 -3.25
C GLU A 75 12.27 16.94 -2.33
N PHE A 76 12.55 15.97 -1.46
CA PHE A 76 11.59 15.43 -0.52
C PHE A 76 11.89 15.89 0.91
N THR A 77 10.83 16.18 1.64
CA THR A 77 10.88 16.48 3.08
C THR A 77 10.61 15.24 3.91
N GLY A 78 11.12 15.21 5.14
CA GLY A 78 10.95 14.09 6.05
C GLY A 78 12.26 13.61 6.67
N SER A 79 12.30 12.35 7.05
CA SER A 79 13.45 11.70 7.67
C SER A 79 14.00 10.60 6.74
N PRO A 80 15.01 10.90 5.91
CA PRO A 80 15.61 9.90 5.03
C PRO A 80 16.23 8.75 5.84
N GLY A 81 16.45 7.62 5.18
CA GLY A 81 17.03 6.41 5.75
C GLY A 81 16.20 5.18 5.41
N GLU A 82 16.00 4.30 6.38
CA GLU A 82 15.40 2.98 6.17
C GLU A 82 14.00 3.03 5.49
N HIS A 83 13.19 4.05 5.76
CA HIS A 83 11.86 4.23 5.16
C HIS A 83 11.81 5.48 4.26
N GLY A 84 12.86 5.71 3.53
CA GLY A 84 12.99 6.81 2.58
C GLY A 84 12.33 6.53 1.22
N PRO A 85 12.75 7.25 0.17
CA PRO A 85 12.39 6.93 -1.19
C PRO A 85 13.20 5.71 -1.66
N HIS A 86 12.58 4.78 -2.40
CA HIS A 86 13.17 3.47 -2.63
C HIS A 86 13.38 3.12 -4.10
N SER A 87 12.34 3.13 -4.94
CA SER A 87 12.44 2.60 -6.29
C SER A 87 11.62 3.38 -7.30
N MET A 88 11.86 3.08 -8.57
CA MET A 88 11.17 3.64 -9.74
C MET A 88 11.12 2.65 -10.88
N VAL A 89 10.02 2.71 -11.64
CA VAL A 89 9.80 1.88 -12.82
C VAL A 89 9.13 2.69 -13.93
N VAL A 90 9.47 2.39 -15.18
CA VAL A 90 8.78 2.99 -16.33
C VAL A 90 7.39 2.39 -16.48
N SER A 91 6.40 3.23 -16.78
CA SER A 91 5.04 2.78 -17.08
C SER A 91 4.99 1.84 -18.29
N PRO A 92 4.00 0.94 -18.40
CA PRO A 92 3.90 -0.01 -19.52
C PRO A 92 3.79 0.66 -20.90
N ASP A 93 3.21 1.84 -20.97
CA ASP A 93 3.11 2.65 -22.20
C ASP A 93 4.42 3.39 -22.56
N GLY A 94 5.43 3.32 -21.68
CA GLY A 94 6.72 3.95 -21.88
C GLY A 94 6.70 5.48 -21.82
N GLN A 95 5.70 6.11 -21.17
CA GLN A 95 5.54 7.56 -21.16
C GLN A 95 5.77 8.22 -19.80
N SER A 96 5.74 7.45 -18.72
CA SER A 96 5.81 7.95 -17.36
C SER A 96 6.75 7.12 -16.49
N ILE A 97 7.08 7.62 -15.31
CA ILE A 97 7.82 6.90 -14.27
C ILE A 97 6.94 6.81 -13.03
N TYR A 98 6.83 5.62 -12.46
CA TYR A 98 6.24 5.42 -11.13
C TYR A 98 7.35 5.35 -10.10
N ILE A 99 7.13 5.99 -8.97
CA ILE A 99 8.07 6.00 -7.84
C ILE A 99 7.38 5.50 -6.58
N VAL A 100 8.14 4.85 -5.71
CA VAL A 100 7.65 4.33 -4.43
C VAL A 100 8.48 4.87 -3.28
N VAL A 101 7.80 5.26 -2.20
CA VAL A 101 8.40 5.99 -1.08
C VAL A 101 7.85 5.49 0.25
N GLY A 102 8.71 5.27 1.23
CA GLY A 102 8.36 4.85 2.58
C GLY A 102 7.78 5.97 3.44
N ASN A 103 7.22 5.59 4.59
CA ASN A 103 6.44 6.49 5.47
C ASN A 103 7.26 7.50 6.29
N HIS A 104 8.57 7.58 6.08
CA HIS A 104 9.39 8.62 6.70
C HIS A 104 9.50 9.88 5.85
N ILE A 105 8.98 9.84 4.64
CA ILE A 105 8.97 10.97 3.70
C ILE A 105 7.55 11.49 3.57
N ASP A 106 7.40 12.78 3.73
CA ASP A 106 6.10 13.44 3.59
C ASP A 106 5.63 13.36 2.13
N VAL A 107 4.32 13.26 1.92
CA VAL A 107 3.74 13.41 0.58
C VAL A 107 3.98 14.85 0.13
N PRO A 108 4.73 15.09 -0.95
CA PRO A 108 4.94 16.44 -1.45
C PRO A 108 3.67 16.99 -2.09
N GLU A 109 3.66 18.27 -2.39
CA GLU A 109 2.61 18.85 -3.23
C GLU A 109 2.62 18.19 -4.60
N MET A 110 1.46 17.70 -5.02
CA MET A 110 1.21 17.02 -6.29
C MET A 110 0.35 17.92 -7.19
N ASP A 111 0.52 17.79 -8.50
CA ASP A 111 -0.32 18.47 -9.48
C ASP A 111 -1.70 17.80 -9.59
N HIS A 112 -1.71 16.47 -9.39
CA HIS A 112 -2.94 15.65 -9.40
C HIS A 112 -2.90 14.64 -8.24
N ASP A 113 -3.99 14.55 -7.51
CA ASP A 113 -4.19 13.54 -6.48
C ASP A 113 -5.32 12.60 -6.91
N ASN A 114 -5.02 11.31 -7.07
CA ASN A 114 -6.05 10.31 -7.38
C ASN A 114 -6.94 9.99 -6.18
N LEU A 115 -6.47 10.32 -4.98
CA LEU A 115 -7.29 10.35 -3.76
C LEU A 115 -6.87 11.56 -2.92
N ILE A 116 -7.76 11.99 -2.03
CA ILE A 116 -7.41 12.98 -1.02
C ILE A 116 -6.85 12.24 0.20
N PRO A 117 -5.57 12.41 0.55
CA PRO A 117 -4.96 11.72 1.68
C PRO A 117 -5.64 12.03 3.01
N GLU A 118 -5.75 11.04 3.89
CA GLU A 118 -6.33 11.16 5.23
C GLU A 118 -5.33 11.81 6.23
N ILE A 119 -4.81 12.98 5.87
CA ILE A 119 -3.77 13.67 6.64
C ILE A 119 -4.22 14.18 8.01
N LYS A 120 -5.52 14.24 8.25
CA LYS A 120 -6.09 14.63 9.55
C LYS A 120 -6.30 13.46 10.50
N ASP A 121 -6.06 12.25 10.05
CA ASP A 121 -6.20 11.06 10.87
C ASP A 121 -5.18 11.06 12.01
N PRO A 122 -5.50 10.44 13.14
CA PRO A 122 -4.57 10.26 14.24
C PRO A 122 -3.28 9.56 13.78
N ARG A 123 -2.14 10.00 14.32
CA ARG A 123 -0.81 9.45 13.97
C ARG A 123 -0.40 8.26 14.83
N GLY A 124 -1.27 7.78 15.71
CA GLY A 124 -0.93 6.74 16.67
C GLY A 124 0.10 7.21 17.70
N HIS A 125 0.89 6.28 18.23
CA HIS A 125 1.87 6.56 19.28
C HIS A 125 3.21 7.14 18.77
N ALA A 126 3.50 7.06 17.48
CA ALA A 126 4.72 7.59 16.87
C ALA A 126 4.42 8.87 16.07
N ASN A 127 4.36 10.00 16.76
CA ASN A 127 3.97 11.30 16.21
C ASN A 127 4.85 11.82 15.06
N SER A 128 6.07 11.31 14.91
CA SER A 128 6.98 11.68 13.82
C SER A 128 6.64 11.02 12.48
N ARG A 129 5.74 10.03 12.49
CA ARG A 129 5.34 9.25 11.31
C ARG A 129 3.86 9.47 11.06
N GLY A 130 3.58 10.44 10.18
CA GLY A 130 2.21 10.85 9.94
C GLY A 130 1.43 9.96 8.99
N ALA A 131 0.13 10.15 8.97
CA ALA A 131 -0.70 9.82 7.84
C ALA A 131 -0.29 10.69 6.64
N PRO A 132 -0.40 10.17 5.41
CA PRO A 132 -1.04 8.91 5.03
C PRO A 132 -0.08 7.70 4.96
N GLY A 133 1.09 7.76 5.54
CA GLY A 133 2.09 6.69 5.44
C GLY A 133 2.95 6.77 4.18
N GLY A 134 3.51 5.64 3.73
CA GLY A 134 4.23 5.53 2.47
C GLY A 134 3.29 5.72 1.27
N TRP A 135 3.84 6.07 0.13
CA TRP A 135 3.07 6.48 -1.04
C TRP A 135 3.71 6.08 -2.37
N VAL A 136 2.88 6.04 -3.41
CA VAL A 136 3.27 5.82 -4.80
C VAL A 136 2.81 7.01 -5.62
N ALA A 137 3.70 7.55 -6.45
CA ALA A 137 3.38 8.61 -7.40
C ALA A 137 3.81 8.25 -8.82
N LYS A 138 3.15 8.88 -9.79
CA LYS A 138 3.49 8.84 -11.21
C LYS A 138 3.96 10.22 -11.63
N ILE A 139 5.01 10.26 -12.45
CA ILE A 139 5.59 11.51 -12.93
C ILE A 139 5.82 11.46 -14.45
N ASP A 140 5.77 12.61 -15.10
CA ASP A 140 6.29 12.74 -16.47
C ASP A 140 7.83 12.71 -16.48
N PRO A 141 8.49 12.38 -17.61
CA PRO A 141 9.95 12.27 -17.68
C PRO A 141 10.73 13.55 -17.33
N GLU A 142 10.12 14.71 -17.46
CA GLU A 142 10.70 16.00 -17.10
C GLU A 142 10.46 16.38 -15.62
N GLY A 143 9.63 15.63 -14.89
CA GLY A 143 9.25 15.91 -13.50
C GLY A 143 8.44 17.18 -13.33
N LYS A 144 7.65 17.56 -14.34
CA LYS A 144 6.79 18.75 -14.33
C LYS A 144 5.40 18.45 -13.80
N GLU A 145 4.92 17.23 -14.01
CA GLU A 145 3.59 16.79 -13.57
C GLU A 145 3.77 15.62 -12.60
N TRP A 146 3.19 15.76 -11.42
CA TRP A 146 3.24 14.79 -10.35
C TRP A 146 1.82 14.37 -9.97
N GLU A 147 1.56 13.08 -10.01
CA GLU A 147 0.27 12.47 -9.72
C GLU A 147 0.42 11.52 -8.52
N LEU A 148 -0.31 11.77 -7.43
CA LEU A 148 -0.40 10.85 -6.30
C LEU A 148 -1.32 9.69 -6.66
N VAL A 149 -0.76 8.50 -6.75
CA VAL A 149 -1.51 7.29 -7.17
C VAL A 149 -2.11 6.56 -5.98
N SER A 150 -1.33 6.35 -4.93
CA SER A 150 -1.72 5.49 -3.81
C SER A 150 -0.97 5.85 -2.54
N VAL A 151 -1.57 5.57 -1.37
CA VAL A 151 -1.01 5.84 -0.05
C VAL A 151 -1.31 4.71 0.95
N GLY A 152 -0.89 4.88 2.19
CA GLY A 152 -1.27 3.97 3.28
C GLY A 152 -0.36 2.76 3.44
N TYR A 153 0.89 2.88 3.04
CA TYR A 153 1.94 1.87 3.22
C TYR A 153 2.81 2.19 4.44
N ARG A 154 3.55 1.19 4.93
CA ARG A 154 4.63 1.44 5.89
C ARG A 154 5.93 1.74 5.15
N ASN A 155 6.47 0.74 4.49
CA ASN A 155 7.73 0.82 3.77
C ASN A 155 7.67 -0.04 2.50
N PRO A 156 6.88 0.38 1.51
CA PRO A 156 6.84 -0.28 0.22
C PRO A 156 8.18 -0.04 -0.47
N PHE A 157 8.93 -1.12 -0.73
CA PHE A 157 10.33 -0.96 -1.11
C PHE A 157 10.53 -0.90 -2.63
N ASP A 158 9.71 -1.63 -3.39
CA ASP A 158 9.80 -1.65 -4.84
C ASP A 158 8.43 -1.82 -5.48
N VAL A 159 8.34 -1.60 -6.80
CA VAL A 159 7.11 -1.71 -7.59
C VAL A 159 7.36 -2.41 -8.92
N ALA A 160 6.39 -3.22 -9.36
CA ALA A 160 6.46 -3.91 -10.64
C ALA A 160 5.10 -3.97 -11.34
N PHE A 161 5.11 -3.79 -12.66
CA PHE A 161 3.94 -4.03 -13.50
C PHE A 161 3.88 -5.49 -13.95
N ASN A 162 2.66 -6.06 -13.98
CA ASN A 162 2.41 -7.29 -14.70
C ASN A 162 2.19 -7.03 -16.20
N GLU A 163 1.88 -8.07 -16.97
CA GLU A 163 1.73 -7.99 -18.43
C GLU A 163 0.55 -7.15 -18.90
N VAL A 164 -0.50 -7.03 -18.08
CA VAL A 164 -1.68 -6.21 -18.40
C VAL A 164 -1.63 -4.81 -17.79
N GLY A 165 -0.47 -4.42 -17.25
CA GLY A 165 -0.22 -3.07 -16.76
C GLY A 165 -0.76 -2.77 -15.36
N ASP A 166 -1.09 -3.78 -14.56
CA ASP A 166 -1.41 -3.58 -13.16
C ASP A 166 -0.13 -3.55 -12.30
N LEU A 167 -0.08 -2.62 -11.37
CA LEU A 167 1.09 -2.33 -10.53
C LEU A 167 0.99 -3.03 -9.18
N PHE A 168 2.09 -3.60 -8.73
CA PHE A 168 2.19 -4.27 -7.44
C PHE A 168 3.37 -3.74 -6.62
N THR A 169 3.24 -3.79 -5.30
CA THR A 169 4.34 -3.48 -4.36
C THR A 169 4.37 -4.49 -3.22
N TYR A 170 5.56 -4.69 -2.65
CA TYR A 170 5.77 -5.47 -1.45
C TYR A 170 6.01 -4.52 -0.27
N ASP A 171 5.02 -4.44 0.63
CA ASP A 171 5.04 -3.54 1.79
C ASP A 171 5.49 -4.27 3.06
N SER A 172 6.20 -3.59 3.94
CA SER A 172 6.73 -4.16 5.17
C SER A 172 5.71 -4.20 6.31
N ASP A 173 5.89 -5.13 7.23
CA ASP A 173 5.19 -5.17 8.51
C ASP A 173 5.79 -4.17 9.53
N MET A 174 5.21 -4.12 10.72
CA MET A 174 5.80 -3.47 11.90
C MET A 174 6.09 -4.56 12.93
N GLU A 175 7.30 -4.98 13.01
CA GLU A 175 7.77 -6.08 13.86
C GLU A 175 7.42 -5.89 15.34
N TRP A 176 7.43 -4.65 15.83
CA TRP A 176 7.06 -4.30 17.21
C TRP A 176 5.57 -4.46 17.54
N ASP A 177 4.72 -4.57 16.51
CA ASP A 177 3.29 -4.83 16.67
C ASP A 177 2.96 -6.34 16.62
N PHE A 178 3.97 -7.17 16.43
CA PHE A 178 3.77 -8.61 16.32
C PHE A 178 3.06 -9.18 17.55
N GLY A 179 1.99 -9.92 17.30
CA GLY A 179 1.11 -10.42 18.34
C GLY A 179 0.00 -9.46 18.80
N MET A 180 0.04 -8.19 18.41
CA MET A 180 -1.02 -7.24 18.73
C MET A 180 -2.18 -7.34 17.72
N PRO A 181 -3.43 -7.03 18.11
CA PRO A 181 -4.59 -7.12 17.21
C PRO A 181 -4.52 -6.18 15.99
N TRP A 182 -3.68 -5.18 16.04
CA TRP A 182 -3.41 -4.26 14.94
C TRP A 182 -2.18 -4.64 14.11
N TYR A 183 -1.50 -5.76 14.38
CA TYR A 183 -0.41 -6.24 13.54
C TYR A 183 -0.89 -6.45 12.10
N ARG A 184 -0.08 -6.01 11.15
CA ARG A 184 -0.26 -6.24 9.72
C ARG A 184 1.02 -6.88 9.18
N PRO A 185 0.93 -8.05 8.54
CA PRO A 185 2.10 -8.75 7.98
C PRO A 185 2.69 -8.00 6.80
N THR A 186 3.89 -8.40 6.39
CA THR A 186 4.40 -8.03 5.07
C THR A 186 3.43 -8.53 4.01
N ARG A 187 3.22 -7.74 2.95
CA ARG A 187 2.10 -7.99 2.06
C ARG A 187 2.34 -7.50 0.64
N ILE A 188 1.80 -8.23 -0.32
CA ILE A 188 1.71 -7.79 -1.70
C ILE A 188 0.42 -7.01 -1.90
N ASN A 189 0.53 -5.78 -2.38
CA ASN A 189 -0.60 -4.91 -2.66
C ASN A 189 -0.72 -4.67 -4.17
N HIS A 190 -1.95 -4.68 -4.68
CA HIS A 190 -2.28 -4.25 -6.04
C HIS A 190 -2.48 -2.74 -6.02
N VAL A 191 -1.51 -1.98 -6.49
CA VAL A 191 -1.51 -0.51 -6.46
C VAL A 191 -2.47 0.03 -7.50
N THR A 192 -3.73 0.25 -7.12
CA THR A 192 -4.76 0.83 -7.99
C THR A 192 -4.84 2.34 -7.82
N SER A 193 -5.39 3.03 -8.80
CA SER A 193 -5.60 4.48 -8.74
C SER A 193 -6.47 4.85 -7.53
N GLY A 194 -5.98 5.79 -6.72
CA GLY A 194 -6.68 6.26 -5.53
C GLY A 194 -6.68 5.33 -4.33
N SER A 195 -5.90 4.23 -4.37
CA SER A 195 -5.92 3.23 -3.29
C SER A 195 -5.27 3.72 -1.99
N GLU A 196 -5.85 3.29 -0.86
CA GLU A 196 -5.37 3.49 0.52
C GLU A 196 -5.25 2.12 1.19
N TYR A 197 -4.09 1.83 1.83
CA TYR A 197 -3.82 0.53 2.46
C TYR A 197 -3.80 0.57 3.99
N GLY A 198 -4.24 1.68 4.58
CA GLY A 198 -4.57 1.79 5.99
C GLY A 198 -3.39 1.83 6.95
N TRP A 199 -2.16 2.03 6.48
CA TRP A 199 -1.04 2.17 7.40
C TRP A 199 -1.19 3.41 8.29
N ARG A 200 -1.08 3.17 9.59
CA ARG A 200 -0.94 4.16 10.66
C ARG A 200 -0.03 3.55 11.74
N THR A 201 0.53 4.35 12.61
CA THR A 201 1.40 3.82 13.66
C THR A 201 0.60 3.16 14.79
N GLY A 202 1.08 2.01 15.27
CA GLY A 202 0.50 1.27 16.39
C GLY A 202 -0.97 0.92 16.19
N ASN A 203 -1.75 1.10 17.24
CA ASN A 203 -3.17 0.78 17.31
C ASN A 203 -4.09 1.65 16.41
N MET A 204 -3.53 2.65 15.74
CA MET A 204 -4.29 3.49 14.80
C MET A 204 -4.32 2.92 13.37
N LYS A 205 -3.69 1.78 13.10
CA LYS A 205 -3.83 1.08 11.82
C LYS A 205 -5.29 0.78 11.53
N TRP A 206 -5.68 1.03 10.29
CA TRP A 206 -7.03 0.70 9.84
C TRP A 206 -7.18 -0.82 9.71
N SER A 207 -8.35 -1.32 10.05
CA SER A 207 -8.68 -2.73 9.81
C SER A 207 -8.68 -3.02 8.30
N PRO A 208 -8.18 -4.18 7.86
CA PRO A 208 -8.34 -4.60 6.46
C PRO A 208 -9.81 -4.77 6.06
N ASP A 209 -10.72 -4.84 7.04
CA ASP A 209 -12.16 -4.96 6.80
C ASP A 209 -12.86 -3.61 6.57
N TYR A 210 -12.16 -2.49 6.81
CA TYR A 210 -12.73 -1.16 6.57
C TYR A 210 -12.93 -0.90 5.08
N THR A 211 -14.12 -0.46 4.71
CA THR A 211 -14.48 -0.22 3.31
C THR A 211 -13.75 0.96 2.66
N ASP A 212 -13.16 1.83 3.47
CA ASP A 212 -12.41 3.00 3.02
C ASP A 212 -10.89 2.78 2.86
N ASN A 213 -10.44 1.54 2.93
CA ASN A 213 -9.14 1.07 2.49
C ASN A 213 -9.27 -0.21 1.64
N LEU A 214 -8.16 -0.69 1.07
CA LEU A 214 -8.13 -1.92 0.29
C LEU A 214 -7.31 -3.02 0.98
N PRO A 215 -7.69 -4.30 0.82
CA PRO A 215 -6.91 -5.42 1.31
C PRO A 215 -5.69 -5.68 0.42
N ALA A 216 -4.67 -6.32 0.99
CA ALA A 216 -3.59 -6.91 0.23
C ALA A 216 -4.11 -8.08 -0.64
N VAL A 217 -3.44 -8.34 -1.77
CA VAL A 217 -3.71 -9.53 -2.58
C VAL A 217 -3.10 -10.78 -1.95
N LEU A 218 -2.01 -10.61 -1.19
CA LEU A 218 -1.36 -11.69 -0.44
C LEU A 218 -0.71 -11.14 0.83
N ASN A 219 -1.04 -11.73 1.98
CA ASN A 219 -0.27 -11.55 3.21
C ASN A 219 0.81 -12.64 3.27
N ILE A 220 2.07 -12.24 3.47
CA ILE A 220 3.20 -13.17 3.51
C ILE A 220 3.53 -13.54 4.96
N GLY A 221 3.77 -12.58 5.82
CA GLY A 221 4.14 -12.81 7.21
C GLY A 221 5.08 -11.74 7.73
N GLN A 222 6.05 -12.16 8.53
CA GLN A 222 7.16 -11.31 8.95
C GLN A 222 8.21 -11.25 7.86
N GLY A 223 8.95 -10.16 7.78
CA GLY A 223 10.02 -10.05 6.82
C GLY A 223 10.52 -8.63 6.59
N SER A 224 11.48 -8.51 5.69
CA SER A 224 12.04 -7.23 5.24
C SER A 224 12.01 -7.17 3.71
N PRO A 225 10.96 -6.62 3.12
CA PRO A 225 10.85 -6.41 1.68
C PRO A 225 12.00 -5.59 1.11
N THR A 226 12.57 -6.02 -0.02
CA THR A 226 13.66 -5.30 -0.69
C THR A 226 13.52 -5.17 -2.20
N ASN A 227 12.75 -6.03 -2.85
CA ASN A 227 12.55 -5.95 -4.29
C ASN A 227 11.25 -6.64 -4.70
N VAL A 228 10.70 -6.19 -5.81
CA VAL A 228 9.62 -6.88 -6.52
C VAL A 228 9.79 -6.71 -8.03
N PHE A 229 9.68 -7.79 -8.81
CA PHE A 229 9.68 -7.75 -10.27
C PHE A 229 8.74 -8.79 -10.86
N TYR A 230 8.36 -8.62 -12.12
CA TYR A 230 7.53 -9.57 -12.85
C TYR A 230 8.37 -10.36 -13.87
N GLY A 231 8.12 -11.67 -13.96
CA GLY A 231 8.97 -12.63 -14.69
C GLY A 231 8.86 -12.60 -16.21
N SER A 232 7.98 -11.81 -16.83
CA SER A 232 7.63 -11.92 -18.27
C SER A 232 8.80 -11.87 -19.25
N LYS A 233 9.88 -11.18 -18.88
CA LYS A 233 11.09 -11.06 -19.72
C LYS A 233 12.09 -12.21 -19.56
N ALA A 234 11.83 -13.12 -18.60
CA ALA A 234 12.74 -14.23 -18.34
C ALA A 234 12.66 -15.31 -19.42
N LYS A 235 13.80 -15.93 -19.74
CA LYS A 235 13.87 -17.18 -20.49
C LYS A 235 13.71 -18.37 -19.55
N PHE A 236 12.55 -18.43 -18.92
CA PHE A 236 12.11 -19.49 -18.02
C PHE A 236 10.85 -20.17 -18.57
N PRO A 237 10.47 -21.37 -18.09
CA PRO A 237 9.17 -21.96 -18.37
C PRO A 237 8.01 -21.01 -18.03
N GLU A 238 6.86 -21.19 -18.68
CA GLU A 238 5.70 -20.30 -18.58
C GLU A 238 5.28 -20.01 -17.13
N GLU A 239 5.26 -21.04 -16.28
CA GLU A 239 4.88 -20.92 -14.86
C GLU A 239 5.78 -19.97 -14.06
N TYR A 240 7.01 -19.74 -14.51
CA TYR A 240 7.96 -18.79 -13.89
C TYR A 240 7.92 -17.41 -14.56
N ARG A 241 7.48 -17.33 -15.80
CA ARG A 241 7.35 -16.06 -16.50
C ARG A 241 6.09 -15.30 -16.09
N ASN A 242 5.00 -16.02 -15.81
CA ASN A 242 3.70 -15.44 -15.45
C ASN A 242 3.56 -15.26 -13.91
N ALA A 243 4.63 -14.88 -13.26
CA ALA A 243 4.68 -14.72 -11.81
C ALA A 243 5.35 -13.41 -11.40
N LEU A 244 4.91 -12.88 -10.26
CA LEU A 244 5.58 -11.81 -9.53
C LEU A 244 6.61 -12.43 -8.59
N TYR A 245 7.76 -11.81 -8.47
CA TYR A 245 8.82 -12.21 -7.53
C TYR A 245 8.99 -11.14 -6.47
N ALA A 246 9.10 -11.57 -5.21
CA ALA A 246 9.28 -10.68 -4.07
C ALA A 246 10.42 -11.15 -3.17
N PHE A 247 11.31 -10.25 -2.79
CA PHE A 247 12.50 -10.55 -2.02
C PHE A 247 12.31 -10.21 -0.55
N ASP A 248 12.69 -11.14 0.31
CA ASP A 248 12.82 -10.95 1.74
C ASP A 248 14.29 -10.99 2.16
N TRP A 249 14.78 -9.87 2.71
CA TRP A 249 16.15 -9.73 3.17
C TRP A 249 16.40 -10.47 4.48
N SER A 250 15.43 -10.44 5.39
CA SER A 250 15.60 -10.95 6.76
C SER A 250 15.73 -12.47 6.81
N PHE A 251 14.95 -13.17 6.00
CA PHE A 251 14.89 -14.62 6.00
C PHE A 251 15.59 -15.26 4.79
N GLY A 252 16.09 -14.44 3.86
CA GLY A 252 16.78 -14.91 2.68
C GLY A 252 15.88 -15.72 1.75
N ILE A 253 14.70 -15.20 1.45
CA ILE A 253 13.71 -15.86 0.62
C ILE A 253 13.33 -14.98 -0.57
N MET A 254 13.42 -15.55 -1.76
CA MET A 254 12.77 -15.03 -2.95
C MET A 254 11.48 -15.81 -3.14
N TYR A 255 10.34 -15.12 -2.97
CA TYR A 255 9.03 -15.71 -3.23
C TYR A 255 8.67 -15.62 -4.70
N LYS A 256 8.09 -16.68 -5.25
CA LYS A 256 7.33 -16.67 -6.49
C LYS A 256 5.86 -16.54 -6.15
N ILE A 257 5.19 -15.55 -6.71
CA ILE A 257 3.80 -15.22 -6.41
C ILE A 257 2.98 -15.37 -7.68
N ASN A 258 2.07 -16.32 -7.67
CA ASN A 258 1.15 -16.57 -8.75
C ASN A 258 -0.07 -15.67 -8.57
N LEU A 259 -0.32 -14.81 -9.57
CA LEU A 259 -1.45 -13.88 -9.60
C LEU A 259 -2.54 -14.43 -10.52
N THR A 260 -3.76 -14.54 -10.00
CA THR A 260 -4.94 -14.93 -10.77
C THR A 260 -5.95 -13.80 -10.76
N PRO A 261 -6.36 -13.23 -11.90
CA PRO A 261 -7.38 -12.19 -11.94
C PRO A 261 -8.65 -12.63 -11.21
N SER A 262 -9.16 -11.80 -10.30
CA SER A 262 -10.32 -12.10 -9.47
C SER A 262 -11.07 -10.81 -9.14
N GLY A 263 -12.31 -10.70 -9.61
CA GLY A 263 -13.08 -9.48 -9.45
C GLY A 263 -12.35 -8.26 -10.00
N GLY A 264 -12.36 -7.16 -9.26
CA GLY A 264 -11.63 -5.93 -9.61
C GLY A 264 -10.12 -5.97 -9.35
N SER A 265 -9.57 -7.11 -8.87
CA SER A 265 -8.16 -7.25 -8.50
C SER A 265 -7.64 -8.67 -8.79
N TYR A 266 -6.92 -9.27 -7.85
CA TYR A 266 -6.29 -10.58 -7.97
C TYR A 266 -6.46 -11.40 -6.70
N ALA A 267 -6.58 -12.72 -6.88
CA ALA A 267 -6.21 -13.71 -5.88
C ALA A 267 -4.74 -14.08 -6.08
N ALA A 268 -4.01 -14.36 -5.00
CA ALA A 268 -2.61 -14.69 -5.09
C ALA A 268 -2.22 -15.84 -4.17
N THR A 269 -1.23 -16.65 -4.61
CA THR A 269 -0.54 -17.66 -3.81
C THR A 269 0.96 -17.46 -3.92
N GLY A 270 1.69 -17.66 -2.81
CA GLY A 270 3.13 -17.53 -2.77
C GLY A 270 3.82 -18.86 -2.44
N GLU A 271 4.97 -19.09 -3.03
CA GLU A 271 5.86 -20.20 -2.72
C GLU A 271 7.33 -19.74 -2.72
N GLU A 272 8.20 -20.45 -2.02
CA GLU A 272 9.64 -20.18 -2.07
C GLU A 272 10.22 -20.62 -3.43
N PHE A 273 10.87 -19.68 -4.12
CA PHE A 273 11.56 -19.95 -5.38
C PHE A 273 13.06 -20.19 -5.17
N ILE A 274 13.71 -19.27 -4.47
CA ILE A 274 15.10 -19.41 -4.05
C ILE A 274 15.17 -19.04 -2.58
N SER A 275 15.88 -19.83 -1.79
CA SER A 275 16.11 -19.49 -0.39
C SER A 275 17.50 -19.94 0.08
N GLY A 276 18.01 -19.29 1.12
CA GLY A 276 19.28 -19.61 1.75
C GLY A 276 19.44 -18.97 3.11
N SER A 277 20.42 -19.43 3.88
CA SER A 277 20.71 -18.86 5.20
C SER A 277 22.24 -18.86 5.44
N PRO A 278 22.87 -17.68 5.41
CA PRO A 278 22.31 -16.38 5.04
C PRO A 278 22.14 -16.21 3.51
N LEU A 279 21.12 -15.47 3.10
CA LEU A 279 20.93 -14.99 1.73
C LEU A 279 20.27 -13.59 1.79
N PRO A 280 21.01 -12.55 2.17
CA PRO A 280 20.45 -11.20 2.37
C PRO A 280 20.16 -10.53 1.01
N LEU A 281 19.02 -10.87 0.43
CA LEU A 281 18.56 -10.38 -0.87
C LEU A 281 18.31 -8.88 -0.85
N THR A 282 18.88 -8.14 -1.81
CA THR A 282 18.73 -6.68 -1.90
C THR A 282 17.95 -6.23 -3.12
N ASP A 283 18.37 -6.65 -4.32
CA ASP A 283 17.77 -6.21 -5.56
C ASP A 283 17.89 -7.28 -6.65
N GLY A 284 17.01 -7.26 -7.65
CA GLY A 284 17.03 -8.21 -8.74
C GLY A 284 16.27 -7.75 -9.98
N VAL A 285 16.73 -8.24 -11.14
CA VAL A 285 16.17 -7.87 -12.44
C VAL A 285 16.33 -9.00 -13.45
N ILE A 286 15.42 -9.08 -14.40
CA ILE A 286 15.60 -9.91 -15.57
C ILE A 286 16.48 -9.18 -16.58
N GLY A 287 17.66 -9.71 -16.83
CA GLY A 287 18.65 -9.13 -17.77
C GLY A 287 18.23 -9.26 -19.24
N PRO A 288 18.91 -8.54 -20.15
CA PRO A 288 18.62 -8.60 -21.59
C PRO A 288 18.80 -10.01 -22.21
N ASP A 289 19.58 -10.86 -21.58
CA ASP A 289 19.79 -12.25 -21.97
C ASP A 289 18.64 -13.19 -21.51
N GLY A 290 17.70 -12.67 -20.71
CA GLY A 290 16.57 -13.41 -20.14
C GLY A 290 16.90 -14.20 -18.89
N ALA A 291 18.11 -14.04 -18.33
CA ALA A 291 18.46 -14.59 -17.03
C ALA A 291 18.01 -13.65 -15.88
N LEU A 292 17.74 -14.21 -14.72
CA LEU A 292 17.56 -13.45 -13.50
C LEU A 292 18.94 -13.09 -12.92
N TYR A 293 19.16 -11.82 -12.69
CA TYR A 293 20.28 -11.30 -11.91
C TYR A 293 19.78 -10.79 -10.58
N PHE A 294 20.43 -11.18 -9.50
CA PHE A 294 20.10 -10.63 -8.18
C PHE A 294 21.36 -10.41 -7.34
N MET A 295 21.24 -9.52 -6.39
CA MET A 295 22.31 -9.14 -5.49
C MET A 295 21.97 -9.47 -4.04
N THR A 296 23.01 -9.76 -3.26
CA THR A 296 22.95 -9.87 -1.81
C THR A 296 23.78 -8.78 -1.16
N GLY A 297 23.54 -8.47 0.13
CA GLY A 297 24.32 -7.49 0.88
C GLY A 297 23.47 -6.69 1.86
N GLY A 298 23.87 -5.43 2.06
CA GLY A 298 23.24 -4.53 3.03
C GLY A 298 23.79 -4.70 4.46
N ARG A 299 23.59 -3.68 5.30
CA ARG A 299 24.00 -3.65 6.72
C ARG A 299 25.44 -4.09 6.98
N ARG A 300 26.39 -3.73 6.07
CA ARG A 300 27.82 -4.07 6.10
C ARG A 300 28.14 -5.55 5.88
N LEU A 301 27.22 -6.31 5.30
CA LEU A 301 27.49 -7.66 4.80
C LEU A 301 28.24 -7.60 3.47
N GLU A 302 28.98 -8.64 3.16
CA GLU A 302 29.57 -8.82 1.81
C GLU A 302 28.47 -8.89 0.77
N SER A 303 28.77 -8.37 -0.42
CA SER A 303 27.82 -8.30 -1.53
C SER A 303 28.25 -9.21 -2.66
N ASP A 304 27.34 -10.03 -3.13
CA ASP A 304 27.52 -10.93 -4.27
C ASP A 304 26.50 -10.62 -5.36
N LEU A 305 26.88 -10.89 -6.61
CA LEU A 305 26.00 -10.87 -7.77
C LEU A 305 25.79 -12.27 -8.29
N TYR A 306 24.54 -12.69 -8.32
CA TYR A 306 24.12 -13.99 -8.82
C TYR A 306 23.44 -13.87 -10.18
N ARG A 307 23.63 -14.91 -11.03
CA ARG A 307 22.93 -15.07 -12.30
C ARG A 307 22.24 -16.44 -12.32
N VAL A 308 20.94 -16.44 -12.49
CA VAL A 308 20.09 -17.64 -12.59
C VAL A 308 19.55 -17.76 -14.00
N HIS A 309 19.74 -18.92 -14.64
CA HIS A 309 19.22 -19.19 -15.96
C HIS A 309 18.65 -20.61 -16.03
N TYR A 310 17.66 -20.80 -16.86
CA TYR A 310 17.08 -22.09 -17.11
C TYR A 310 17.97 -22.90 -18.06
N THR A 311 18.24 -24.17 -17.72
CA THR A 311 19.11 -25.05 -18.50
C THR A 311 18.36 -26.11 -19.32
N GLY A 312 17.02 -26.15 -19.17
CA GLY A 312 16.18 -27.09 -19.92
C GLY A 312 15.82 -26.59 -21.31
N ASP A 313 15.02 -27.40 -22.02
CA ASP A 313 14.50 -27.06 -23.35
C ASP A 313 13.18 -26.29 -23.25
N LEU A 314 13.09 -25.14 -23.89
CA LEU A 314 11.90 -24.29 -23.98
C LEU A 314 11.18 -24.43 -25.34
N SER A 315 11.59 -25.36 -26.21
CA SER A 315 11.05 -25.47 -27.58
C SER A 315 9.54 -25.78 -27.64
N GLY A 316 9.03 -26.43 -26.59
CA GLY A 316 7.60 -26.75 -26.43
C GLY A 316 6.83 -25.85 -25.46
N ASP A 317 7.51 -24.85 -24.90
CA ASP A 317 6.90 -23.96 -23.91
C ASP A 317 5.91 -22.97 -24.57
N SER A 318 4.79 -22.72 -23.90
CA SER A 318 3.83 -21.69 -24.31
C SER A 318 4.49 -20.30 -24.27
N LYS A 319 4.16 -19.46 -25.24
CA LYS A 319 4.54 -18.04 -25.21
C LYS A 319 3.42 -17.17 -24.63
N GLY A 320 2.36 -17.78 -24.15
CA GLY A 320 1.21 -17.10 -23.57
C GLY A 320 1.57 -16.43 -22.24
N GLY A 321 0.99 -15.29 -22.00
CA GLY A 321 0.97 -14.54 -20.74
C GLY A 321 -0.43 -14.02 -20.50
N LEU A 322 -0.62 -13.35 -19.37
CA LEU A 322 -1.88 -12.70 -19.04
C LEU A 322 -2.21 -11.60 -20.06
N THR A 323 -3.45 -11.60 -20.55
CA THR A 323 -3.95 -10.62 -21.54
C THR A 323 -5.19 -9.89 -21.02
N GLU A 324 -5.54 -8.77 -21.65
CA GLU A 324 -6.79 -8.04 -21.34
C GLU A 324 -8.06 -8.91 -21.48
N ALA A 325 -8.03 -9.94 -22.33
CA ALA A 325 -9.16 -10.86 -22.52
C ALA A 325 -9.39 -11.77 -21.31
N ASP A 326 -8.35 -12.00 -20.52
CA ASP A 326 -8.40 -12.86 -19.34
C ASP A 326 -8.91 -12.14 -18.08
N LEU A 327 -9.07 -10.80 -18.16
CA LEU A 327 -9.53 -9.99 -17.05
C LEU A 327 -11.05 -10.10 -16.85
N PRO A 328 -11.53 -10.31 -15.61
CA PRO A 328 -12.95 -10.25 -15.27
C PRO A 328 -13.61 -8.92 -15.65
N GLU A 329 -14.92 -8.91 -15.74
CA GLU A 329 -15.68 -7.69 -16.05
C GLU A 329 -15.50 -6.63 -14.94
N GLU A 330 -15.47 -7.05 -13.68
CA GLU A 330 -15.23 -6.17 -12.53
C GLU A 330 -13.89 -5.43 -12.65
N HIS A 331 -12.87 -6.08 -13.18
CA HIS A 331 -11.56 -5.48 -13.41
C HIS A 331 -11.64 -4.35 -14.44
N LYS A 332 -12.36 -4.57 -15.53
CA LYS A 332 -12.59 -3.57 -16.59
C LYS A 332 -13.45 -2.41 -16.09
N ILE A 333 -14.48 -2.71 -15.28
CA ILE A 333 -15.31 -1.69 -14.62
C ILE A 333 -14.45 -0.82 -13.70
N ARG A 334 -13.61 -1.43 -12.84
CA ARG A 334 -12.69 -0.69 -11.96
C ARG A 334 -11.82 0.28 -12.76
N ARG A 335 -11.16 -0.20 -13.83
CA ARG A 335 -10.32 0.66 -14.69
C ARG A 335 -11.11 1.78 -15.36
N SER A 336 -12.37 1.52 -15.72
CA SER A 336 -13.25 2.54 -16.27
C SER A 336 -13.62 3.62 -15.26
N LEU A 337 -13.82 3.23 -13.99
CA LEU A 337 -14.06 4.15 -12.86
C LEU A 337 -12.82 5.00 -12.55
N GLU A 338 -11.63 4.40 -12.60
CA GLU A 338 -10.35 5.09 -12.36
C GLU A 338 -10.09 6.23 -13.36
N ALA A 339 -10.68 6.18 -14.55
CA ALA A 339 -10.63 7.28 -15.51
C ALA A 339 -11.26 8.58 -14.97
N TYR A 340 -12.04 8.51 -13.90
CA TYR A 340 -12.66 9.66 -13.23
C TYR A 340 -11.92 10.14 -11.98
N HIS A 341 -10.75 9.57 -11.66
CA HIS A 341 -9.95 9.93 -10.47
C HIS A 341 -9.03 11.15 -10.70
N SER A 342 -9.00 11.72 -11.89
CA SER A 342 -8.13 12.86 -12.23
C SER A 342 -8.84 14.21 -12.27
N GLY A 343 -9.92 14.37 -11.50
CA GLY A 343 -10.69 15.60 -11.38
C GLY A 343 -12.10 15.55 -12.01
N PRO A 344 -12.84 16.67 -11.99
CA PRO A 344 -14.24 16.70 -12.42
C PRO A 344 -14.42 16.33 -13.88
N LYS A 345 -15.36 15.42 -14.15
CA LYS A 345 -15.75 14.99 -15.51
C LYS A 345 -17.26 14.86 -15.63
N SER A 346 -17.81 15.38 -16.71
CA SER A 346 -19.24 15.26 -16.99
C SER A 346 -19.69 13.79 -17.06
N GLY A 347 -20.83 13.48 -16.44
CA GLY A 347 -21.40 12.13 -16.40
C GLY A 347 -20.75 11.19 -15.36
N ALA A 348 -19.74 11.63 -14.65
CA ALA A 348 -19.04 10.80 -13.65
C ALA A 348 -19.98 10.28 -12.55
N ILE A 349 -20.84 11.14 -12.00
CA ILE A 349 -21.79 10.74 -10.94
C ILE A 349 -22.78 9.68 -11.46
N ASP A 350 -23.35 9.88 -12.64
CA ASP A 350 -24.32 8.92 -13.21
C ASP A 350 -23.65 7.58 -13.52
N PHE A 351 -22.40 7.60 -13.96
CA PHE A 351 -21.64 6.39 -14.23
C PHE A 351 -21.20 5.68 -12.94
N ALA A 352 -20.62 6.38 -11.98
CA ALA A 352 -20.01 5.77 -10.79
C ALA A 352 -21.05 5.37 -9.73
N TRP A 353 -22.15 6.11 -9.58
CA TRP A 353 -23.10 5.92 -8.49
C TRP A 353 -23.68 4.51 -8.37
N PRO A 354 -24.07 3.81 -9.45
CA PRO A 354 -24.58 2.44 -9.36
C PRO A 354 -23.56 1.45 -8.80
N TYR A 355 -22.26 1.74 -8.92
CA TYR A 355 -21.19 0.87 -8.43
C TYR A 355 -20.85 1.12 -6.95
N LEU A 356 -21.42 2.11 -6.28
CA LEU A 356 -21.28 2.31 -4.83
C LEU A 356 -21.87 1.14 -4.02
N SER A 357 -22.83 0.40 -4.58
CA SER A 357 -23.40 -0.81 -3.95
C SER A 357 -22.83 -2.12 -4.51
N HIS A 358 -21.80 -2.06 -5.35
CA HIS A 358 -21.22 -3.24 -5.96
C HIS A 358 -20.62 -4.18 -4.93
N SER A 359 -20.77 -5.51 -5.12
CA SER A 359 -20.27 -6.52 -4.19
C SER A 359 -18.75 -6.67 -4.22
N ASP A 360 -18.09 -6.38 -5.36
CA ASP A 360 -16.65 -6.36 -5.45
C ASP A 360 -16.10 -5.09 -4.79
N ARG A 361 -15.20 -5.28 -3.82
CA ARG A 361 -14.66 -4.20 -2.99
C ARG A 361 -13.80 -3.21 -3.76
N PHE A 362 -13.04 -3.67 -4.75
CA PHE A 362 -12.19 -2.79 -5.56
C PHE A 362 -13.02 -1.92 -6.50
N VAL A 363 -14.10 -2.49 -7.07
CA VAL A 363 -15.07 -1.73 -7.87
C VAL A 363 -15.80 -0.69 -7.02
N GLN A 364 -16.32 -1.10 -5.86
CA GLN A 364 -17.02 -0.21 -4.93
C GLN A 364 -16.11 0.94 -4.46
N TYR A 365 -14.86 0.62 -4.12
CA TYR A 365 -13.86 1.61 -3.70
C TYR A 365 -13.54 2.61 -4.81
N ALA A 366 -13.27 2.13 -6.04
CA ALA A 366 -13.00 2.99 -7.20
C ALA A 366 -14.20 3.90 -7.53
N ALA A 367 -15.42 3.38 -7.39
CA ALA A 367 -16.63 4.18 -7.58
C ALA A 367 -16.73 5.33 -6.56
N ARG A 368 -16.43 5.07 -5.28
CA ARG A 368 -16.41 6.10 -4.25
C ARG A 368 -15.36 7.18 -4.55
N ILE A 369 -14.14 6.80 -4.92
CA ILE A 369 -13.09 7.76 -5.31
C ILE A 369 -13.54 8.59 -6.53
N ALA A 370 -14.15 7.97 -7.54
CA ALA A 370 -14.68 8.70 -8.70
C ALA A 370 -15.72 9.75 -8.31
N VAL A 371 -16.61 9.44 -7.35
CA VAL A 371 -17.58 10.40 -6.80
C VAL A 371 -16.88 11.52 -6.03
N GLU A 372 -15.89 11.19 -5.21
CA GLU A 372 -15.12 12.16 -4.40
C GLU A 372 -14.42 13.23 -5.25
N HIS A 373 -14.06 12.93 -6.48
CA HIS A 373 -13.46 13.88 -7.43
C HIS A 373 -14.46 14.84 -8.09
N GLN A 374 -15.76 14.64 -7.91
CA GLN A 374 -16.76 15.52 -8.52
C GLN A 374 -17.14 16.68 -7.59
N PRO A 375 -17.62 17.81 -8.15
CA PRO A 375 -18.07 18.93 -7.34
C PRO A 375 -19.13 18.47 -6.32
N LEU A 376 -18.94 18.79 -5.06
CA LEU A 376 -19.81 18.36 -3.96
C LEU A 376 -21.29 18.69 -4.20
N SER A 377 -21.58 19.85 -4.82
CA SER A 377 -22.93 20.28 -5.16
C SER A 377 -23.68 19.36 -6.12
N GLU A 378 -23.00 18.49 -6.87
CA GLU A 378 -23.62 17.56 -7.82
C GLU A 378 -24.16 16.29 -7.12
N TRP A 379 -23.63 15.94 -5.94
CA TRP A 379 -23.94 14.67 -5.31
C TRP A 379 -24.28 14.71 -3.80
N GLU A 380 -24.04 15.81 -3.07
CA GLU A 380 -24.30 15.88 -1.62
C GLU A 380 -25.76 15.58 -1.26
N ALA A 381 -26.71 16.14 -2.01
CA ALA A 381 -28.14 15.88 -1.80
C ALA A 381 -28.52 14.44 -2.12
N LYS A 382 -27.93 13.85 -3.15
CA LYS A 382 -28.12 12.44 -3.52
C LYS A 382 -27.61 11.52 -2.44
N ALA A 383 -26.43 11.79 -1.87
CA ALA A 383 -25.85 11.03 -0.77
C ALA A 383 -26.75 10.98 0.48
N LEU A 384 -27.29 12.12 0.90
CA LEU A 384 -28.18 12.22 2.07
C LEU A 384 -29.56 11.57 1.87
N ASN A 385 -29.99 11.36 0.63
CA ASN A 385 -31.27 10.74 0.26
C ASN A 385 -31.13 9.32 -0.31
N GLU A 386 -29.94 8.76 -0.36
CA GLU A 386 -29.72 7.37 -0.80
C GLU A 386 -30.49 6.39 0.09
N THR A 387 -31.04 5.36 -0.51
CA THR A 387 -31.85 4.34 0.15
C THR A 387 -31.24 2.94 0.13
N ASP A 388 -30.37 2.66 -0.83
CA ASP A 388 -29.57 1.43 -0.80
C ASP A 388 -28.48 1.57 0.28
N THR A 389 -28.46 0.67 1.25
CA THR A 389 -27.59 0.80 2.43
C THR A 389 -26.10 0.73 2.07
N ARG A 390 -25.70 -0.07 1.08
CA ARG A 390 -24.30 -0.15 0.62
C ARG A 390 -23.88 1.14 -0.05
N ALA A 391 -24.68 1.64 -0.99
CA ALA A 391 -24.44 2.91 -1.67
C ALA A 391 -24.46 4.08 -0.69
N LEU A 392 -25.43 4.11 0.25
CA LEU A 392 -25.52 5.11 1.31
C LEU A 392 -24.24 5.18 2.15
N THR A 393 -23.74 4.03 2.57
CA THR A 393 -22.54 3.93 3.41
C THR A 393 -21.32 4.55 2.70
N GLN A 394 -21.10 4.17 1.43
CA GLN A 394 -20.01 4.72 0.62
C GLN A 394 -20.18 6.23 0.37
N ALA A 395 -21.39 6.65 0.01
CA ALA A 395 -21.70 8.05 -0.25
C ALA A 395 -21.53 8.92 1.00
N ILE A 396 -21.91 8.42 2.19
CA ILE A 396 -21.71 9.16 3.45
C ILE A 396 -20.24 9.19 3.86
N ILE A 397 -19.47 8.15 3.64
CA ILE A 397 -18.01 8.20 3.84
C ILE A 397 -17.39 9.27 2.94
N ALA A 398 -17.73 9.29 1.64
CA ALA A 398 -17.31 10.34 0.72
C ALA A 398 -17.75 11.73 1.20
N LEU A 399 -19.00 11.88 1.63
CA LEU A 399 -19.53 13.15 2.13
C LEU A 399 -18.83 13.60 3.43
N ALA A 400 -18.50 12.66 4.31
CA ALA A 400 -17.73 12.97 5.52
C ALA A 400 -16.31 13.46 5.19
N ARG A 401 -15.71 13.01 4.10
CA ARG A 401 -14.37 13.45 3.65
C ARG A 401 -14.38 14.84 3.02
N HIS A 402 -15.42 15.18 2.26
CA HIS A 402 -15.51 16.41 1.45
C HIS A 402 -16.51 17.44 1.95
N GLY A 403 -17.46 17.03 2.78
CA GLY A 403 -18.54 17.87 3.28
C GLY A 403 -18.12 18.78 4.44
N LYS A 404 -19.11 19.47 4.98
CA LYS A 404 -18.96 20.43 6.06
C LYS A 404 -19.47 19.86 7.39
N SER A 405 -18.90 20.30 8.50
CA SER A 405 -19.35 19.89 9.84
C SER A 405 -20.82 20.26 10.14
N SER A 406 -21.38 21.23 9.42
CA SER A 406 -22.82 21.54 9.50
C SER A 406 -23.73 20.45 8.96
N GLN A 407 -23.23 19.54 8.14
CA GLN A 407 -23.97 18.40 7.56
C GLN A 407 -23.89 17.14 8.44
N ARG A 408 -23.06 17.13 9.49
CA ARG A 408 -22.82 15.99 10.38
C ARG A 408 -24.09 15.32 10.86
N ASP A 409 -25.02 16.10 11.44
CA ASP A 409 -26.25 15.53 11.98
C ASP A 409 -27.13 14.92 10.90
N GLN A 410 -27.15 15.48 9.68
CA GLN A 410 -27.85 14.92 8.53
C GLN A 410 -27.22 13.60 8.05
N MET A 411 -25.88 13.53 8.02
CA MET A 411 -25.15 12.29 7.68
C MET A 411 -25.48 11.18 8.68
N VAL A 412 -25.42 11.46 9.97
CA VAL A 412 -25.76 10.50 11.02
C VAL A 412 -27.22 10.05 10.91
N GLN A 413 -28.16 10.97 10.70
CA GLN A 413 -29.57 10.64 10.52
C GLN A 413 -29.84 9.82 9.25
N ALA A 414 -29.09 10.07 8.17
CA ALA A 414 -29.20 9.26 6.96
C ALA A 414 -28.78 7.81 7.22
N LEU A 415 -27.62 7.59 7.87
CA LEU A 415 -27.13 6.26 8.23
C LEU A 415 -28.07 5.50 9.18
N MET A 416 -28.70 6.18 10.14
CA MET A 416 -29.67 5.53 11.07
C MET A 416 -30.97 5.06 10.40
N LYS A 417 -31.21 5.36 9.11
CA LYS A 417 -32.34 4.79 8.35
C LYS A 417 -32.10 3.35 7.96
N ALA A 418 -30.86 2.88 7.99
CA ALA A 418 -30.52 1.50 7.68
C ALA A 418 -31.18 0.54 8.69
N ASP A 419 -31.84 -0.51 8.18
CA ASP A 419 -32.34 -1.60 9.00
C ASP A 419 -31.18 -2.54 9.35
N TYR A 420 -30.53 -2.28 10.49
CA TYR A 420 -29.36 -3.03 10.95
C TYR A 420 -29.57 -4.55 10.99
N ALA A 421 -30.76 -4.99 11.37
CA ALA A 421 -31.07 -6.42 11.51
C ALA A 421 -31.09 -7.16 10.15
N SER A 422 -31.31 -6.45 9.04
CA SER A 422 -31.32 -7.02 7.70
C SER A 422 -29.94 -7.09 7.03
N LEU A 423 -28.90 -6.50 7.66
CA LEU A 423 -27.56 -6.39 7.08
C LEU A 423 -26.74 -7.66 7.31
N ASP A 424 -25.92 -8.02 6.35
CA ASP A 424 -24.84 -8.98 6.57
C ASP A 424 -23.69 -8.36 7.41
N GLU A 425 -22.74 -9.20 7.86
CA GLU A 425 -21.66 -8.73 8.73
C GLU A 425 -20.75 -7.68 8.06
N GLY A 426 -20.53 -7.79 6.75
CA GLY A 426 -19.75 -6.80 5.99
C GLY A 426 -20.46 -5.45 5.95
N ASP A 427 -21.76 -5.45 5.70
CA ASP A 427 -22.56 -4.22 5.67
C ASP A 427 -22.72 -3.60 7.06
N LYS A 428 -22.84 -4.43 8.13
CA LYS A 428 -22.80 -3.95 9.53
C LYS A 428 -21.46 -3.26 9.84
N MET A 429 -20.34 -3.86 9.41
CA MET A 429 -19.02 -3.27 9.56
C MET A 429 -18.91 -1.93 8.82
N ASN A 430 -19.36 -1.89 7.56
CA ASN A 430 -19.32 -0.69 6.74
C ASN A 430 -20.16 0.44 7.34
N LEU A 431 -21.35 0.13 7.85
CA LEU A 431 -22.22 1.08 8.52
C LEU A 431 -21.59 1.62 9.81
N ALA A 432 -21.04 0.74 10.66
CA ALA A 432 -20.33 1.16 11.87
C ALA A 432 -19.13 2.05 11.53
N ARG A 433 -18.36 1.69 10.49
CA ARG A 433 -17.23 2.50 10.00
C ARG A 433 -17.69 3.87 9.48
N ALA A 434 -18.81 3.96 8.77
CA ALA A 434 -19.35 5.25 8.31
C ALA A 434 -19.66 6.20 9.48
N PHE A 435 -20.29 5.71 10.56
CA PHE A 435 -20.48 6.51 11.79
C PHE A 435 -19.15 6.94 12.39
N GLU A 436 -18.16 6.03 12.48
CA GLU A 436 -16.83 6.35 13.00
C GLU A 436 -16.18 7.48 12.20
N VAL A 437 -16.20 7.40 10.85
CA VAL A 437 -15.61 8.41 9.96
C VAL A 437 -16.30 9.77 10.12
N VAL A 438 -17.64 9.81 10.14
CA VAL A 438 -18.39 11.06 10.34
C VAL A 438 -18.00 11.72 11.67
N ILE A 439 -17.96 10.94 12.77
CA ILE A 439 -17.64 11.45 14.10
C ILE A 439 -16.18 11.87 14.22
N ALA A 440 -15.27 11.09 13.66
CA ALA A 440 -13.84 11.42 13.67
C ALA A 440 -13.55 12.75 12.97
N ARG A 441 -14.22 13.01 11.86
CA ARG A 441 -13.96 14.20 11.04
C ARG A 441 -14.74 15.44 11.47
N HIS A 442 -15.96 15.26 11.98
CA HIS A 442 -16.89 16.37 12.26
C HIS A 442 -17.27 16.51 13.74
N GLY A 443 -16.76 15.62 14.60
CA GLY A 443 -17.09 15.61 16.03
C GLY A 443 -18.43 14.96 16.34
N ASN A 444 -18.79 14.92 17.62
CA ASN A 444 -20.04 14.34 18.08
C ASN A 444 -21.26 15.10 17.52
N PRO A 445 -22.33 14.40 17.11
CA PRO A 445 -23.57 15.04 16.67
C PRO A 445 -24.23 15.85 17.79
N SER A 446 -25.25 16.66 17.45
CA SER A 446 -26.03 17.44 18.42
C SER A 446 -26.68 16.53 19.46
N GLY A 447 -27.03 17.10 20.65
CA GLY A 447 -27.51 16.32 21.79
C GLY A 447 -28.69 15.39 21.46
N ALA A 448 -29.66 15.86 20.66
CA ALA A 448 -30.79 15.03 20.23
C ALA A 448 -30.37 13.90 19.29
N VAL A 449 -29.59 14.21 18.26
CA VAL A 449 -29.10 13.20 17.29
C VAL A 449 -28.11 12.26 17.95
N ARG A 450 -27.25 12.75 18.86
CA ARG A 450 -26.36 11.92 19.66
C ARG A 450 -27.12 10.86 20.45
N ASN A 451 -28.19 11.25 21.14
CA ASN A 451 -29.00 10.32 21.94
C ASN A 451 -29.71 9.28 21.06
N GLN A 452 -30.19 9.68 19.88
CA GLN A 452 -30.77 8.76 18.89
C GLN A 452 -29.73 7.75 18.38
N LEU A 453 -28.52 8.22 18.07
CA LEU A 453 -27.43 7.34 17.62
C LEU A 453 -26.98 6.37 18.71
N ILE A 454 -26.88 6.82 19.97
CA ILE A 454 -26.59 5.94 21.12
C ILE A 454 -27.64 4.85 21.22
N ALA A 455 -28.94 5.21 21.20
CA ALA A 455 -30.01 4.22 21.26
C ALA A 455 -29.94 3.22 20.09
N TYR A 456 -29.76 3.72 18.86
CA TYR A 456 -29.64 2.89 17.67
C TYR A 456 -28.50 1.87 17.75
N LEU A 457 -27.29 2.30 18.19
CA LEU A 457 -26.14 1.41 18.31
C LEU A 457 -26.23 0.49 19.53
N ASP A 458 -26.77 0.97 20.63
CA ASP A 458 -26.82 0.24 21.90
C ASP A 458 -27.71 -0.99 21.86
N ASP A 459 -28.80 -0.94 21.07
CA ASP A 459 -29.68 -2.09 20.81
C ASP A 459 -28.96 -3.24 20.08
N HIS A 460 -27.83 -2.94 19.39
CA HIS A 460 -27.06 -3.90 18.59
C HIS A 460 -25.65 -4.16 19.13
N PHE A 461 -25.31 -3.61 20.28
CA PHE A 461 -24.01 -3.79 20.91
C PHE A 461 -24.15 -4.57 22.25
N PRO A 462 -23.40 -5.66 22.51
CA PRO A 462 -22.39 -6.25 21.61
C PRO A 462 -22.98 -6.90 20.35
N ALA A 463 -22.26 -6.78 19.23
CA ALA A 463 -22.54 -7.46 17.98
C ALA A 463 -21.99 -8.90 17.98
N GLU A 464 -22.26 -9.66 16.90
CA GLU A 464 -21.85 -11.06 16.82
C GLU A 464 -20.32 -11.22 16.60
N THR A 465 -19.66 -10.26 15.91
CA THR A 465 -18.24 -10.35 15.56
C THR A 465 -17.40 -9.36 16.36
N ASN A 466 -16.16 -9.74 16.62
CA ASN A 466 -15.18 -8.88 17.30
C ASN A 466 -14.86 -7.64 16.49
N GLU A 467 -14.82 -7.74 15.18
CA GLU A 467 -14.50 -6.67 14.23
C GLU A 467 -15.53 -5.54 14.31
N VAL A 468 -16.81 -5.87 14.24
CA VAL A 468 -17.92 -4.91 14.40
C VAL A 468 -17.92 -4.31 15.81
N ASN A 469 -17.72 -5.15 16.84
CA ASN A 469 -17.64 -4.69 18.23
C ASN A 469 -16.52 -3.67 18.47
N ARG A 470 -15.37 -3.84 17.83
CA ARG A 470 -14.24 -2.88 17.92
C ARG A 470 -14.63 -1.50 17.42
N VAL A 471 -15.36 -1.42 16.32
CA VAL A 471 -15.79 -0.13 15.75
C VAL A 471 -16.93 0.46 16.55
N MET A 472 -17.98 -0.32 16.85
CA MET A 472 -19.13 0.16 17.62
C MET A 472 -18.73 0.59 19.04
N GLY A 473 -17.87 -0.16 19.70
CA GLY A 473 -17.34 0.19 21.03
C GLY A 473 -16.60 1.53 21.02
N LYS A 474 -15.74 1.77 20.04
CA LYS A 474 -15.06 3.09 19.88
C LYS A 474 -16.06 4.22 19.68
N VAL A 475 -17.08 4.01 18.84
CA VAL A 475 -18.12 5.02 18.59
C VAL A 475 -18.92 5.29 19.85
N LEU A 476 -19.40 4.27 20.57
CA LEU A 476 -20.15 4.41 21.80
C LEU A 476 -19.34 5.10 22.91
N VAL A 477 -18.05 4.75 23.06
CA VAL A 477 -17.14 5.44 23.99
C VAL A 477 -16.96 6.91 23.60
N LYS A 478 -16.76 7.19 22.33
CA LYS A 478 -16.62 8.58 21.82
C LYS A 478 -17.90 9.40 22.03
N LEU A 479 -19.06 8.76 21.94
CA LEU A 479 -20.36 9.36 22.23
C LEU A 479 -20.63 9.46 23.74
N GLU A 480 -19.75 8.93 24.61
CA GLU A 480 -19.96 8.84 26.08
C GLU A 480 -21.29 8.14 26.43
N ALA A 481 -21.58 7.04 25.71
CA ALA A 481 -22.79 6.27 25.97
C ALA A 481 -22.72 5.63 27.38
N PRO A 482 -23.76 5.77 28.22
CA PRO A 482 -23.73 5.24 29.60
C PRO A 482 -23.54 3.73 29.68
N SER A 483 -24.01 3.01 28.68
CA SER A 483 -23.88 1.54 28.55
C SER A 483 -22.53 1.05 28.08
N ALA A 484 -21.70 1.92 27.47
CA ALA A 484 -20.44 1.51 26.83
C ALA A 484 -19.48 0.82 27.80
N VAL A 485 -19.20 1.45 28.95
CA VAL A 485 -18.25 0.91 29.93
C VAL A 485 -18.72 -0.43 30.54
N PRO A 486 -19.97 -0.56 31.05
CA PRO A 486 -20.44 -1.84 31.56
C PRO A 486 -20.41 -2.97 30.54
N LYS A 487 -20.81 -2.70 29.28
CA LYS A 487 -20.80 -3.71 28.22
C LYS A 487 -19.38 -4.13 27.85
N LEU A 488 -18.46 -3.16 27.67
CA LEU A 488 -17.06 -3.45 27.37
C LEU A 488 -16.36 -4.24 28.48
N LEU A 489 -16.65 -3.96 29.76
CA LEU A 489 -16.13 -4.74 30.89
C LEU A 489 -16.67 -6.16 30.88
N GLY A 490 -17.96 -6.36 30.58
CA GLY A 490 -18.53 -7.71 30.42
C GLY A 490 -17.87 -8.48 29.28
N MET A 491 -17.66 -7.81 28.13
CA MET A 491 -16.94 -8.40 26.99
C MET A 491 -15.48 -8.75 27.34
N LEU A 492 -14.82 -7.96 28.18
CA LEU A 492 -13.43 -8.20 28.59
C LEU A 492 -13.31 -9.50 29.40
N ASP A 493 -14.27 -9.80 30.27
CA ASP A 493 -14.31 -11.03 31.06
C ASP A 493 -14.53 -12.30 30.19
N GLU A 494 -15.21 -12.14 29.05
CA GLU A 494 -15.54 -13.22 28.13
C GLU A 494 -14.59 -13.32 26.93
N ALA A 495 -13.69 -12.35 26.77
CA ALA A 495 -12.84 -12.21 25.59
C ALA A 495 -11.98 -13.44 25.34
N LYS A 496 -12.03 -13.95 24.09
CA LYS A 496 -11.20 -15.04 23.60
C LYS A 496 -10.50 -14.59 22.32
N ASP A 497 -9.28 -15.06 22.16
CA ASP A 497 -8.53 -14.83 20.93
C ASP A 497 -9.09 -15.68 19.79
N ASP A 498 -9.01 -15.11 18.56
CA ASP A 498 -9.31 -15.87 17.36
C ASP A 498 -8.25 -16.99 17.18
N PRO A 499 -8.67 -18.26 17.04
CA PRO A 499 -7.76 -19.37 16.78
C PRO A 499 -6.94 -19.19 15.49
N ASN A 500 -7.44 -18.46 14.49
CA ASN A 500 -6.73 -18.18 13.26
C ASN A 500 -5.61 -17.15 13.48
N PHE A 501 -5.81 -16.17 14.35
CA PHE A 501 -4.76 -15.23 14.75
C PHE A 501 -3.57 -15.97 15.38
N GLN A 502 -3.83 -16.89 16.28
CA GLN A 502 -2.79 -17.74 16.90
C GLN A 502 -2.08 -18.63 15.87
N LYS A 503 -2.79 -19.17 14.86
CA LYS A 503 -2.17 -19.93 13.77
C LYS A 503 -1.22 -19.07 12.93
N THR A 504 -1.57 -17.82 12.65
CA THR A 504 -0.70 -16.88 11.92
C THR A 504 0.61 -16.63 12.69
N LEU A 505 0.53 -16.52 14.00
CA LEU A 505 1.70 -16.38 14.86
C LEU A 505 2.56 -17.66 14.88
N THR A 506 1.95 -18.84 14.88
CA THR A 506 2.65 -20.13 14.94
C THR A 506 3.29 -20.52 13.61
N ALA A 507 2.66 -20.17 12.47
CA ALA A 507 3.22 -20.42 11.14
C ALA A 507 4.55 -19.70 10.90
N SER A 508 4.82 -18.64 11.67
CA SER A 508 6.08 -17.90 11.63
C SER A 508 7.22 -18.61 12.38
N SER A 509 6.95 -19.67 13.13
CA SER A 509 7.98 -20.37 13.92
C SER A 509 9.08 -21.01 13.07
N ASP A 510 8.77 -21.49 11.86
CA ASP A 510 9.74 -22.07 10.95
C ASP A 510 10.71 -21.02 10.38
N LEU A 511 10.25 -19.78 10.21
CA LEU A 511 11.07 -18.65 9.77
C LEU A 511 12.07 -18.22 10.85
N ILE A 512 11.71 -18.37 12.14
CA ILE A 512 12.58 -18.02 13.28
C ILE A 512 13.92 -18.75 13.21
N MET A 513 13.94 -20.00 12.75
CA MET A 513 15.15 -20.80 12.64
C MET A 513 16.09 -20.35 11.50
N ARG A 514 15.59 -19.59 10.53
CA ARG A 514 16.40 -19.13 9.38
C ARG A 514 17.28 -17.91 9.71
N ASN A 515 16.85 -17.09 10.65
CA ASN A 515 17.62 -15.96 11.14
C ASN A 515 17.62 -15.96 12.68
N PRO A 516 18.61 -16.59 13.32
CA PRO A 516 18.60 -16.80 14.76
C PRO A 516 18.53 -15.52 15.59
N GLN A 517 19.12 -14.41 15.13
CA GLN A 517 19.08 -13.15 15.85
C GLN A 517 17.67 -12.53 15.80
N TYR A 518 17.12 -12.39 14.61
CA TYR A 518 15.76 -11.88 14.41
C TYR A 518 14.72 -12.84 15.00
N GLY A 519 14.97 -14.15 14.87
CA GLY A 519 14.13 -15.19 15.44
C GLY A 519 14.05 -15.16 16.97
N LEU A 520 15.14 -14.84 17.67
CA LEU A 520 15.13 -14.68 19.14
C LEU A 520 14.29 -13.48 19.56
N ASP A 521 14.38 -12.37 18.83
CA ASP A 521 13.57 -11.18 19.12
C ASP A 521 12.07 -11.48 18.92
N ILE A 522 11.71 -12.18 17.86
CA ILE A 522 10.33 -12.64 17.60
C ILE A 522 9.87 -13.62 18.69
N ALA A 523 10.70 -14.60 19.07
CA ALA A 523 10.35 -15.55 20.11
C ALA A 523 10.12 -14.87 21.47
N ASN A 524 10.92 -13.85 21.82
CA ASN A 524 10.73 -13.04 23.01
C ASN A 524 9.44 -12.21 22.96
N MET A 525 9.11 -11.65 21.81
CA MET A 525 7.84 -10.96 21.61
C MET A 525 6.65 -11.92 21.77
N LEU A 526 6.70 -13.09 21.14
CA LEU A 526 5.65 -14.12 21.24
C LEU A 526 5.44 -14.62 22.68
N ALA A 527 6.50 -14.80 23.44
CA ALA A 527 6.42 -15.23 24.85
C ALA A 527 5.67 -14.23 25.75
N ASN A 528 5.58 -12.96 25.32
CA ASN A 528 4.97 -11.88 26.09
C ASN A 528 3.73 -11.28 25.43
N VAL A 529 3.19 -11.92 24.38
CA VAL A 529 1.98 -11.44 23.69
C VAL A 529 0.78 -11.53 24.64
N PRO A 530 0.13 -10.40 24.94
CA PRO A 530 -1.12 -10.42 25.71
C PRO A 530 -2.26 -10.96 24.83
N PRO A 531 -3.36 -11.45 25.46
CA PRO A 531 -4.55 -11.84 24.71
C PRO A 531 -5.03 -10.68 23.81
N ALA A 532 -5.07 -10.92 22.50
CA ALA A 532 -5.29 -9.85 21.52
C ALA A 532 -6.63 -9.14 21.70
N GLN A 533 -7.71 -9.89 21.91
CA GLN A 533 -9.04 -9.30 22.09
C GLN A 533 -9.16 -8.50 23.39
N GLN A 534 -8.57 -9.00 24.48
CA GLN A 534 -8.52 -8.26 25.75
C GLN A 534 -7.72 -6.96 25.61
N THR A 535 -6.58 -7.03 24.93
CA THR A 535 -5.75 -5.84 24.67
C THR A 535 -6.51 -4.80 23.88
N TYR A 536 -7.30 -5.22 22.92
CA TYR A 536 -8.08 -4.30 22.11
C TYR A 536 -9.19 -3.62 22.93
N LEU A 537 -9.92 -4.37 23.72
CA LEU A 537 -11.00 -3.86 24.58
C LEU A 537 -10.48 -2.93 25.67
#